data_ac1efb5adda531e789ce9a94f12c1ab1
#
_entry.id   ac1efb5adda531e789ce9a94f12c1ab1
#
_cell.length_a   1.000
_cell.length_b   1.000
_cell.length_c   1.000
_cell.angle_alpha   90.00
_cell.angle_beta   90.00
_cell.angle_gamma   90.00
#
_symmetry.space_group_name_H-M   'P 1'
#
loop_
_entity.id
_entity.type
_entity.pdbx_description
1 polymer ?
#
loop_
_entity_poly.entity_id
_entity_poly.type
_entity_poly.pdbx_seq_one_letter_code
_entity_poly.pdbx_strand_id
1 'polypeptide(L)'
;MLNRHDYLHKLMMAYYLTGNEAYTDKLKWYLFHWMCHNPILPEGSDSTRTIDTGIRCMNWEDLILHLAGNGMLTQEELDELLLKLDEQFENLRQRYIGKYTLSNWGLLQTTAICEGYLLFGDSLCHPDTGKWAWQELKRQLDLQVMDDGSHWEQSVMYHMEVLLASMRLMKWKELEENNLCPERYRSDFSEEWDWLKALIEKMSLYVLYCAGPDHRQPAQCDSDRTDVRDIMVKAAVLTGNGVFRFCGYEALDLESLWLFGRKGAERYEAAVSREPER
;
A
#
# COMPACT_ATOMS: atom_id res chain seq x y z
N MET A 1 -3.95 -14.82 6.18
CA MET A 1 -2.82 -15.33 6.96
C MET A 1 -2.67 -14.49 8.23
N LEU A 2 -2.64 -15.13 9.42
CA LEU A 2 -2.75 -14.42 10.71
C LEU A 2 -1.68 -13.33 10.91
N ASN A 3 -0.44 -13.54 10.46
CA ASN A 3 0.67 -12.60 10.68
C ASN A 3 0.63 -11.34 9.80
N ARG A 4 -0.24 -11.25 8.80
CA ARG A 4 -0.42 -10.07 7.94
C ARG A 4 -1.43 -9.08 8.47
N HIS A 5 -2.37 -9.53 9.31
CA HIS A 5 -3.42 -8.74 9.97
C HIS A 5 -4.43 -8.07 9.05
N ASP A 6 -4.52 -8.47 7.78
CA ASP A 6 -5.51 -7.98 6.82
C ASP A 6 -6.97 -8.14 7.30
N TYR A 7 -7.24 -9.20 8.06
CA TYR A 7 -8.56 -9.46 8.64
C TYR A 7 -9.01 -8.38 9.66
N LEU A 8 -8.09 -7.61 10.24
CA LEU A 8 -8.42 -6.57 11.21
C LEU A 8 -9.15 -5.38 10.56
N HIS A 9 -8.92 -5.11 9.26
CA HIS A 9 -9.68 -4.12 8.51
C HIS A 9 -11.18 -4.43 8.51
N LYS A 10 -11.56 -5.71 8.50
CA LYS A 10 -12.99 -6.12 8.57
C LYS A 10 -13.67 -5.73 9.88
N LEU A 11 -12.92 -5.73 10.99
CA LEU A 11 -13.42 -5.23 12.27
C LEU A 11 -13.62 -3.71 12.23
N MET A 12 -12.69 -2.97 11.65
CA MET A 12 -12.84 -1.52 11.49
C MET A 12 -13.99 -1.18 10.55
N MET A 13 -14.15 -1.88 9.44
CA MET A 13 -15.30 -1.74 8.54
C MET A 13 -16.62 -2.06 9.25
N ALA A 14 -16.66 -3.11 10.06
CA ALA A 14 -17.85 -3.46 10.84
C ALA A 14 -18.22 -2.35 11.83
N TYR A 15 -17.25 -1.71 12.46
CA TYR A 15 -17.47 -0.53 13.28
C TYR A 15 -18.12 0.62 12.45
N TYR A 16 -17.56 0.97 11.30
CA TYR A 16 -18.10 2.04 10.45
C TYR A 16 -19.54 1.76 9.99
N LEU A 17 -19.89 0.49 9.75
CA LEU A 17 -21.22 0.10 9.31
C LEU A 17 -22.27 0.06 10.44
N THR A 18 -21.84 -0.19 11.68
CA THR A 18 -22.76 -0.48 12.79
C THR A 18 -22.70 0.51 13.93
N GLY A 19 -21.60 1.28 14.05
CA GLY A 19 -21.30 2.13 15.21
C GLY A 19 -21.01 1.34 16.50
N ASN A 20 -20.84 0.02 16.43
CA ASN A 20 -20.61 -0.82 17.62
C ASN A 20 -19.14 -0.87 17.98
N GLU A 21 -18.77 -0.23 19.09
CA GLU A 21 -17.38 -0.14 19.59
C GLU A 21 -16.78 -1.50 19.97
N ALA A 22 -17.57 -2.54 20.20
CA ALA A 22 -17.05 -3.88 20.48
C ALA A 22 -16.14 -4.41 19.35
N TYR A 23 -16.31 -3.92 18.11
CA TYR A 23 -15.42 -4.28 16.99
C TYR A 23 -14.04 -3.62 17.12
N THR A 24 -13.99 -2.35 17.49
CA THR A 24 -12.73 -1.62 17.70
C THR A 24 -12.02 -2.05 18.97
N ASP A 25 -12.74 -2.36 20.04
CA ASP A 25 -12.17 -2.97 21.25
C ASP A 25 -11.51 -4.31 20.92
N LYS A 26 -12.18 -5.14 20.10
CA LYS A 26 -11.62 -6.43 19.68
C LYS A 26 -10.43 -6.27 18.76
N LEU A 27 -10.45 -5.27 17.88
CA LEU A 27 -9.34 -4.92 16.99
C LEU A 27 -8.11 -4.52 17.83
N LYS A 28 -8.26 -3.58 18.77
CA LYS A 28 -7.20 -3.15 19.70
C LYS A 28 -6.65 -4.33 20.48
N TRP A 29 -7.54 -5.18 21.01
CA TRP A 29 -7.11 -6.38 21.73
C TRP A 29 -6.22 -7.29 20.88
N TYR A 30 -6.55 -7.50 19.59
CA TYR A 30 -5.72 -8.31 18.70
C TYR A 30 -4.37 -7.67 18.43
N LEU A 31 -4.30 -6.35 18.21
CA LEU A 31 -3.04 -5.63 17.97
C LEU A 31 -2.11 -5.77 19.18
N PHE A 32 -2.56 -5.36 20.37
CA PHE A 32 -1.73 -5.37 21.57
C PHE A 32 -1.39 -6.78 22.04
N HIS A 33 -2.35 -7.72 21.96
CA HIS A 33 -2.08 -9.13 22.28
C HIS A 33 -0.99 -9.70 21.35
N TRP A 34 -1.07 -9.42 20.04
CA TRP A 34 -0.05 -9.90 19.10
C TRP A 34 1.32 -9.30 19.40
N MET A 35 1.40 -8.00 19.68
CA MET A 35 2.64 -7.31 20.03
C MET A 35 3.34 -7.93 21.24
N CYS A 36 2.58 -8.22 22.30
CA CYS A 36 3.10 -8.84 23.52
C CYS A 36 3.64 -10.26 23.31
N HIS A 37 3.08 -11.02 22.36
CA HIS A 37 3.40 -12.44 22.17
C HIS A 37 4.31 -12.73 20.98
N ASN A 38 4.65 -11.72 20.19
CA ASN A 38 5.48 -11.88 18.99
C ASN A 38 6.66 -10.90 19.01
N PRO A 39 7.64 -11.08 19.89
CA PRO A 39 8.84 -10.25 19.91
C PRO A 39 9.65 -10.45 18.64
N ILE A 40 10.41 -9.42 18.25
CA ILE A 40 11.39 -9.51 17.18
C ILE A 40 12.63 -10.20 17.76
N LEU A 41 12.90 -11.42 17.29
CA LEU A 41 14.03 -12.23 17.72
C LEU A 41 15.21 -12.08 16.77
N PRO A 42 16.47 -12.05 17.23
CA PRO A 42 17.66 -11.95 16.37
C PRO A 42 17.75 -13.07 15.32
N GLU A 43 17.39 -14.29 15.68
CA GLU A 43 17.35 -15.45 14.77
C GLU A 43 16.16 -15.42 13.81
N GLY A 44 15.16 -14.59 14.09
CA GLY A 44 13.89 -14.55 13.37
C GLY A 44 12.87 -15.56 13.86
N SER A 45 11.66 -15.42 13.33
CA SER A 45 10.53 -16.29 13.62
C SER A 45 9.54 -16.25 12.45
N ASP A 46 8.56 -17.15 12.43
CA ASP A 46 7.48 -17.12 11.42
C ASP A 46 6.66 -15.82 11.49
N SER A 47 6.54 -15.22 12.69
CA SER A 47 5.84 -13.94 12.86
C SER A 47 6.63 -12.73 12.33
N THR A 48 7.94 -12.89 12.09
CA THR A 48 8.84 -11.83 11.58
C THR A 48 9.41 -12.13 10.19
N ARG A 49 8.79 -13.06 9.43
CA ARG A 49 9.11 -13.26 8.02
C ARG A 49 8.91 -11.94 7.26
N THR A 50 9.92 -11.50 6.52
CA THR A 50 10.00 -10.12 6.01
C THR A 50 8.82 -9.70 5.14
N ILE A 51 8.34 -10.55 4.21
CA ILE A 51 7.15 -10.24 3.42
C ILE A 51 5.89 -10.06 4.28
N ASP A 52 5.67 -10.95 5.25
CA ASP A 52 4.49 -10.87 6.13
C ASP A 52 4.59 -9.66 7.06
N THR A 53 5.81 -9.29 7.45
CA THR A 53 6.07 -8.06 8.24
C THR A 53 5.77 -6.81 7.42
N GLY A 54 6.23 -6.72 6.16
CA GLY A 54 5.93 -5.57 5.30
C GLY A 54 4.42 -5.38 5.10
N ILE A 55 3.70 -6.45 4.75
CA ILE A 55 2.23 -6.39 4.57
C ILE A 55 1.53 -6.03 5.90
N ARG A 56 1.98 -6.56 7.02
CA ARG A 56 1.44 -6.21 8.35
C ARG A 56 1.65 -4.74 8.67
N CYS A 57 2.82 -4.18 8.41
CA CYS A 57 3.10 -2.76 8.65
C CYS A 57 2.14 -1.88 7.85
N MET A 58 1.94 -2.13 6.55
CA MET A 58 0.96 -1.40 5.73
C MET A 58 -0.47 -1.48 6.29
N ASN A 59 -0.87 -2.65 6.80
CA ASN A 59 -2.18 -2.82 7.43
C ASN A 59 -2.27 -2.06 8.77
N TRP A 60 -1.20 -2.03 9.55
CA TRP A 60 -1.16 -1.28 10.80
C TRP A 60 -1.19 0.22 10.58
N GLU A 61 -0.51 0.73 9.58
CA GLU A 61 -0.53 2.15 9.19
C GLU A 61 -1.96 2.63 8.96
N ASP A 62 -2.74 1.91 8.15
CA ASP A 62 -4.15 2.22 7.95
C ASP A 62 -4.96 2.15 9.25
N LEU A 63 -4.78 1.09 10.04
CA LEU A 63 -5.54 0.89 11.28
C LEU A 63 -5.19 1.95 12.34
N ILE A 64 -3.93 2.33 12.47
CA ILE A 64 -3.50 3.40 13.39
C ILE A 64 -4.16 4.71 13.00
N LEU A 65 -4.16 5.07 11.70
CA LEU A 65 -4.82 6.28 11.21
C LEU A 65 -6.32 6.28 11.51
N HIS A 66 -7.00 5.14 11.28
CA HIS A 66 -8.44 5.03 11.55
C HIS A 66 -8.75 5.09 13.05
N LEU A 67 -7.99 4.39 13.87
CA LEU A 67 -8.20 4.40 15.33
C LEU A 67 -7.88 5.78 15.93
N ALA A 68 -6.76 6.39 15.56
CA ALA A 68 -6.37 7.72 16.03
C ALA A 68 -7.33 8.81 15.52
N GLY A 69 -7.71 8.75 14.24
CA GLY A 69 -8.64 9.71 13.64
C GLY A 69 -10.04 9.68 14.24
N ASN A 70 -10.45 8.57 14.84
CA ASN A 70 -11.71 8.43 15.59
C ASN A 70 -11.54 8.63 17.10
N GLY A 71 -10.36 9.02 17.59
CA GLY A 71 -10.10 9.23 19.03
C GLY A 71 -10.17 7.95 19.88
N MET A 72 -9.87 6.79 19.28
CA MET A 72 -9.98 5.47 19.91
C MET A 72 -8.67 4.97 20.55
N LEU A 73 -7.60 5.74 20.42
CA LEU A 73 -6.30 5.46 21.05
C LEU A 73 -6.01 6.51 22.12
N THR A 74 -5.49 6.08 23.26
CA THR A 74 -4.80 6.97 24.19
C THR A 74 -3.44 7.35 23.60
N GLN A 75 -2.78 8.38 24.16
CA GLN A 75 -1.44 8.75 23.72
C GLN A 75 -0.44 7.61 23.96
N GLU A 76 -0.52 6.93 25.11
CA GLU A 76 0.35 5.81 25.44
C GLU A 76 0.16 4.64 24.46
N GLU A 77 -1.08 4.32 24.10
CA GLU A 77 -1.38 3.28 23.09
C GLU A 77 -0.83 3.63 21.72
N LEU A 78 -0.94 4.90 21.32
CA LEU A 78 -0.40 5.38 20.03
C LEU A 78 1.13 5.29 20.03
N ASP A 79 1.78 5.76 21.10
CA ASP A 79 3.24 5.73 21.22
C ASP A 79 3.78 4.28 21.19
N GLU A 80 3.09 3.34 21.87
CA GLU A 80 3.44 1.93 21.85
C GLU A 80 3.31 1.31 20.43
N LEU A 81 2.23 1.63 19.70
CA LEU A 81 2.03 1.16 18.33
C LEU A 81 3.09 1.70 17.38
N LEU A 82 3.43 3.00 17.48
CA LEU A 82 4.45 3.64 16.64
C LEU A 82 5.85 3.11 16.94
N LEU A 83 6.18 2.91 18.22
CA LEU A 83 7.45 2.27 18.60
C LEU A 83 7.56 0.86 18.00
N LYS A 84 6.48 0.08 18.09
CA LYS A 84 6.47 -1.29 17.54
C LYS A 84 6.54 -1.31 16.02
N LEU A 85 5.96 -0.31 15.36
CA LEU A 85 6.06 -0.15 13.90
C LEU A 85 7.50 0.18 13.50
N ASP A 86 8.16 1.11 14.19
CA ASP A 86 9.55 1.48 13.97
C ASP A 86 10.52 0.29 14.17
N GLU A 87 10.32 -0.51 15.23
CA GLU A 87 11.07 -1.76 15.44
C GLU A 87 10.92 -2.74 14.26
N GLN A 88 9.72 -2.83 13.68
CA GLN A 88 9.47 -3.68 12.51
C GLN A 88 10.18 -3.14 11.26
N PHE A 89 10.20 -1.83 11.05
CA PHE A 89 10.92 -1.21 9.95
C PHE A 89 12.43 -1.46 10.05
N GLU A 90 13.01 -1.31 11.24
CA GLU A 90 14.42 -1.63 11.47
C GLU A 90 14.71 -3.13 11.24
N ASN A 91 13.83 -4.02 11.68
CA ASN A 91 13.97 -5.45 11.39
C ASN A 91 13.92 -5.74 9.88
N LEU A 92 13.05 -5.09 9.12
CA LEU A 92 12.98 -5.21 7.67
C LEU A 92 14.27 -4.74 7.00
N ARG A 93 14.80 -3.58 7.41
CA ARG A 93 16.05 -3.02 6.90
C ARG A 93 17.26 -3.92 7.20
N GLN A 94 17.39 -4.38 8.45
CA GLN A 94 18.51 -5.23 8.89
C GLN A 94 18.51 -6.61 8.22
N ARG A 95 17.33 -7.12 7.87
CA ARG A 95 17.16 -8.41 7.19
C ARG A 95 17.08 -8.31 5.67
N TYR A 96 17.18 -7.09 5.14
CA TYR A 96 17.16 -6.89 3.69
C TYR A 96 18.40 -7.49 3.04
N ILE A 97 18.19 -8.29 2.02
CA ILE A 97 19.28 -8.94 1.26
C ILE A 97 19.15 -8.61 -0.23
N GLY A 98 20.28 -8.56 -0.94
CA GLY A 98 20.35 -8.07 -2.32
C GLY A 98 19.41 -8.72 -3.32
N LYS A 99 18.99 -9.98 -3.12
CA LYS A 99 17.99 -10.63 -3.98
C LYS A 99 16.60 -9.96 -3.92
N TYR A 100 16.28 -9.26 -2.84
CA TYR A 100 15.00 -8.58 -2.69
C TYR A 100 14.87 -7.36 -3.61
N THR A 101 15.99 -6.78 -4.06
CA THR A 101 15.97 -5.71 -5.08
C THR A 101 15.30 -6.15 -6.39
N LEU A 102 15.30 -7.45 -6.70
CA LEU A 102 14.68 -8.04 -7.88
C LEU A 102 13.45 -8.92 -7.51
N SER A 103 12.70 -8.54 -6.50
CA SER A 103 11.55 -9.33 -6.04
C SER A 103 10.42 -8.43 -5.55
N ASN A 104 9.17 -8.81 -5.87
CA ASN A 104 7.99 -8.18 -5.29
C ASN A 104 8.05 -8.16 -3.74
N TRP A 105 8.68 -9.15 -3.11
CA TRP A 105 8.88 -9.19 -1.66
C TRP A 105 9.66 -7.97 -1.13
N GLY A 106 10.75 -7.61 -1.81
CA GLY A 106 11.53 -6.43 -1.43
C GLY A 106 10.73 -5.15 -1.58
N LEU A 107 9.98 -5.05 -2.67
CA LEU A 107 9.17 -3.88 -2.96
C LEU A 107 8.07 -3.68 -1.89
N LEU A 108 7.36 -4.73 -1.49
CA LEU A 108 6.37 -4.64 -0.40
C LEU A 108 6.99 -4.23 0.94
N GLN A 109 8.23 -4.65 1.23
CA GLN A 109 8.96 -4.25 2.42
C GLN A 109 9.34 -2.77 2.40
N THR A 110 9.92 -2.30 1.29
CA THR A 110 10.32 -0.89 1.16
C THR A 110 9.13 0.04 1.06
N THR A 111 8.01 -0.37 0.43
CA THR A 111 6.76 0.38 0.40
C THR A 111 6.22 0.63 1.79
N ALA A 112 6.17 -0.40 2.64
CA ALA A 112 5.71 -0.27 4.02
C ALA A 112 6.56 0.76 4.79
N ILE A 113 7.88 0.66 4.70
CA ILE A 113 8.77 1.63 5.37
C ILE A 113 8.54 3.04 4.83
N CYS A 114 8.45 3.23 3.50
CA CYS A 114 8.22 4.53 2.89
C CYS A 114 6.90 5.15 3.36
N GLU A 115 5.80 4.37 3.36
CA GLU A 115 4.50 4.82 3.82
C GLU A 115 4.52 5.21 5.29
N GLY A 116 5.08 4.37 6.16
CA GLY A 116 5.19 4.67 7.58
C GLY A 116 5.96 5.96 7.87
N TYR A 117 7.04 6.21 7.15
CA TYR A 117 7.80 7.47 7.30
C TYR A 117 7.11 8.69 6.69
N LEU A 118 6.31 8.54 5.63
CA LEU A 118 5.44 9.60 5.12
C LEU A 118 4.37 10.01 6.15
N LEU A 119 3.81 9.04 6.86
CA LEU A 119 2.70 9.25 7.80
C LEU A 119 3.18 9.68 9.19
N PHE A 120 4.20 9.03 9.71
CA PHE A 120 4.59 9.10 11.12
C PHE A 120 6.06 9.52 11.32
N GLY A 121 6.74 9.95 10.28
CA GLY A 121 8.21 10.12 10.31
C GLY A 121 8.77 10.95 11.44
N ASP A 122 8.03 11.97 11.91
CA ASP A 122 8.47 12.80 13.05
C ASP A 122 8.37 12.07 14.40
N SER A 123 7.58 10.99 14.46
CA SER A 123 7.40 10.14 15.64
C SER A 123 8.23 8.85 15.59
N LEU A 124 8.97 8.60 14.50
CA LEU A 124 9.83 7.41 14.34
C LEU A 124 11.28 7.73 14.69
N CYS A 125 11.99 6.73 15.22
CA CYS A 125 13.31 6.93 15.83
C CYS A 125 14.48 6.82 14.82
N HIS A 126 14.27 6.23 13.64
CA HIS A 126 15.32 5.86 12.70
C HIS A 126 15.18 6.54 11.33
N PRO A 127 15.34 7.88 11.22
CA PRO A 127 15.08 8.65 9.98
C PRO A 127 15.88 8.15 8.76
N ASP A 128 17.06 7.59 8.96
CA ASP A 128 17.86 7.04 7.86
C ASP A 128 17.24 5.79 7.23
N THR A 129 16.36 5.10 7.94
CA THR A 129 15.63 3.92 7.43
C THR A 129 14.61 4.33 6.38
N GLY A 130 13.88 5.42 6.60
CA GLY A 130 12.96 5.97 5.61
C GLY A 130 13.67 6.43 4.33
N LYS A 131 14.80 7.15 4.46
CA LYS A 131 15.61 7.59 3.31
C LYS A 131 16.15 6.40 2.51
N TRP A 132 16.71 5.41 3.20
CA TRP A 132 17.19 4.19 2.55
C TRP A 132 16.05 3.47 1.81
N ALA A 133 14.90 3.31 2.45
CA ALA A 133 13.77 2.61 1.85
C ALA A 133 13.28 3.28 0.56
N TRP A 134 13.23 4.62 0.54
CA TRP A 134 12.84 5.37 -0.64
C TRP A 134 13.82 5.19 -1.80
N GLN A 135 15.12 5.28 -1.53
CA GLN A 135 16.15 5.06 -2.54
C GLN A 135 16.11 3.63 -3.10
N GLU A 136 15.93 2.65 -2.22
CA GLU A 136 15.84 1.25 -2.63
C GLU A 136 14.53 0.95 -3.37
N LEU A 137 13.40 1.51 -2.95
CA LEU A 137 12.13 1.40 -3.66
C LEU A 137 12.23 1.92 -5.09
N LYS A 138 12.81 3.11 -5.27
CA LYS A 138 13.02 3.68 -6.61
C LYS A 138 13.89 2.77 -7.46
N ARG A 139 15.03 2.32 -6.92
CA ARG A 139 15.91 1.36 -7.58
C ARG A 139 15.21 0.06 -7.96
N GLN A 140 14.34 -0.47 -7.09
CA GLN A 140 13.56 -1.67 -7.35
C GLN A 140 12.60 -1.44 -8.53
N LEU A 141 11.85 -0.35 -8.54
CA LEU A 141 10.90 -0.03 -9.61
C LEU A 141 11.60 0.21 -10.95
N ASP A 142 12.74 0.90 -10.94
CA ASP A 142 13.55 1.13 -12.15
C ASP A 142 14.11 -0.19 -12.74
N LEU A 143 14.39 -1.19 -11.90
CA LEU A 143 14.92 -2.48 -12.32
C LEU A 143 13.83 -3.51 -12.66
N GLN A 144 12.69 -3.45 -11.97
CA GLN A 144 11.66 -4.48 -12.07
C GLN A 144 10.57 -4.16 -13.11
N VAL A 145 10.39 -2.88 -13.47
CA VAL A 145 9.37 -2.48 -14.45
C VAL A 145 10.01 -2.23 -15.81
N MET A 146 9.62 -3.02 -16.80
CA MET A 146 10.16 -2.95 -18.15
C MET A 146 9.60 -1.72 -18.92
N ASP A 147 10.16 -1.45 -20.10
CA ASP A 147 9.76 -0.31 -20.93
C ASP A 147 8.30 -0.37 -21.37
N ASP A 148 7.76 -1.56 -21.57
CA ASP A 148 6.35 -1.81 -21.92
C ASP A 148 5.40 -1.78 -20.72
N GLY A 149 5.92 -1.54 -19.52
CA GLY A 149 5.17 -1.52 -18.26
C GLY A 149 5.03 -2.88 -17.59
N SER A 150 5.49 -3.97 -18.19
CA SER A 150 5.45 -5.29 -17.56
C SER A 150 6.40 -5.40 -16.35
N HIS A 151 6.06 -6.28 -15.43
CA HIS A 151 6.96 -6.64 -14.33
C HIS A 151 7.86 -7.80 -14.73
N TRP A 152 9.15 -7.73 -14.39
CA TRP A 152 10.17 -8.68 -14.84
C TRP A 152 9.92 -10.14 -14.41
N GLU A 153 9.19 -10.39 -13.32
CA GLU A 153 8.84 -11.76 -12.87
C GLU A 153 7.82 -12.47 -13.81
N GLN A 154 7.26 -11.78 -14.80
CA GLN A 154 6.36 -12.33 -15.83
C GLN A 154 5.06 -12.94 -15.29
N SER A 155 4.71 -12.67 -14.04
CA SER A 155 3.43 -13.01 -13.42
C SER A 155 2.55 -11.78 -13.35
N VAL A 156 1.36 -11.81 -13.96
CA VAL A 156 0.44 -10.66 -13.90
C VAL A 156 -0.05 -10.41 -12.48
N MET A 157 -0.18 -11.45 -11.66
CA MET A 157 -0.52 -11.31 -10.24
C MET A 157 0.58 -10.57 -9.47
N TYR A 158 1.86 -10.94 -9.65
CA TYR A 158 2.97 -10.22 -9.01
C TYR A 158 3.15 -8.81 -9.56
N HIS A 159 2.88 -8.60 -10.85
CA HIS A 159 2.80 -7.28 -11.43
C HIS A 159 1.75 -6.40 -10.71
N MET A 160 0.56 -6.95 -10.45
CA MET A 160 -0.49 -6.21 -9.73
C MET A 160 -0.11 -5.92 -8.28
N GLU A 161 0.60 -6.82 -7.58
CA GLU A 161 1.10 -6.54 -6.23
C GLU A 161 2.06 -5.34 -6.21
N VAL A 162 2.99 -5.27 -7.17
CA VAL A 162 3.91 -4.14 -7.33
C VAL A 162 3.16 -2.85 -7.70
N LEU A 163 2.20 -2.94 -8.59
CA LEU A 163 1.36 -1.81 -9.00
C LEU A 163 0.51 -1.29 -7.83
N LEU A 164 -0.13 -2.18 -7.07
CA LEU A 164 -0.93 -1.81 -5.88
C LEU A 164 -0.06 -1.15 -4.80
N ALA A 165 1.15 -1.63 -4.58
CA ALA A 165 2.11 -1.01 -3.66
C ALA A 165 2.47 0.42 -4.10
N SER A 166 2.69 0.63 -5.40
CA SER A 166 2.95 1.95 -5.98
C SER A 166 1.74 2.88 -5.86
N MET A 167 0.52 2.36 -6.11
CA MET A 167 -0.74 3.10 -5.95
C MET A 167 -0.99 3.49 -4.49
N ARG A 168 -0.62 2.61 -3.57
CA ARG A 168 -0.72 2.85 -2.13
C ARG A 168 0.13 4.06 -1.70
N LEU A 169 1.35 4.17 -2.17
CA LEU A 169 2.18 5.36 -1.92
C LEU A 169 1.60 6.61 -2.57
N MET A 170 1.17 6.52 -3.82
CA MET A 170 0.66 7.67 -4.58
C MET A 170 -0.57 8.31 -3.94
N LYS A 171 -1.39 7.57 -3.19
CA LYS A 171 -2.54 8.14 -2.46
C LYS A 171 -2.14 9.25 -1.47
N TRP A 172 -0.89 9.21 -0.98
CA TRP A 172 -0.37 10.15 0.02
C TRP A 172 0.26 11.42 -0.56
N LYS A 173 0.31 11.56 -1.88
CA LYS A 173 0.78 12.79 -2.55
C LYS A 173 0.12 14.04 -1.97
N GLU A 174 -1.14 13.97 -1.62
CA GLU A 174 -1.88 15.10 -1.03
C GLU A 174 -1.33 15.55 0.34
N LEU A 175 -0.69 14.69 1.09
CA LEU A 175 -0.06 15.10 2.36
C LEU A 175 1.07 16.09 2.11
N GLU A 176 1.86 15.87 1.05
CA GLU A 176 2.91 16.79 0.65
C GLU A 176 2.33 18.08 0.07
N GLU A 177 1.39 18.00 -0.85
CA GLU A 177 0.72 19.16 -1.47
C GLU A 177 0.07 20.09 -0.43
N ASN A 178 -0.44 19.54 0.67
CA ASN A 178 -1.03 20.29 1.78
C ASN A 178 -0.04 20.60 2.92
N ASN A 179 1.26 20.35 2.74
CA ASN A 179 2.30 20.51 3.78
C ASN A 179 2.03 19.70 5.06
N LEU A 180 1.37 18.56 4.94
CA LEU A 180 1.10 17.64 6.06
C LEU A 180 2.15 16.53 6.18
N CYS A 181 3.00 16.37 5.16
CA CYS A 181 4.16 15.47 5.22
C CYS A 181 5.20 16.04 6.19
N PRO A 182 5.90 15.21 7.00
CA PRO A 182 6.99 15.63 7.86
C PRO A 182 8.03 16.49 7.11
N GLU A 183 8.42 17.62 7.69
CA GLU A 183 9.25 18.64 7.02
C GLU A 183 10.55 18.07 6.43
N ARG A 184 11.18 17.12 7.12
CA ARG A 184 12.42 16.46 6.71
C ARG A 184 12.30 15.59 5.44
N TYR A 185 11.08 15.30 4.98
CA TYR A 185 10.83 14.51 3.77
C TYR A 185 10.25 15.33 2.61
N ARG A 186 9.83 16.59 2.82
CA ARG A 186 9.16 17.40 1.79
C ARG A 186 9.99 17.65 0.54
N SER A 187 11.29 17.83 0.71
CA SER A 187 12.20 18.10 -0.41
C SER A 187 12.56 16.86 -1.23
N ASP A 188 12.34 15.68 -0.68
CA ASP A 188 12.79 14.42 -1.27
C ASP A 188 11.73 13.78 -2.18
N PHE A 189 10.47 14.27 -2.14
CA PHE A 189 9.35 13.62 -2.82
C PHE A 189 8.73 14.42 -3.97
N SER A 190 8.96 15.73 -4.08
CA SER A 190 8.23 16.59 -5.03
C SER A 190 8.47 16.24 -6.51
N GLU A 191 9.68 15.86 -6.88
CA GLU A 191 10.03 15.44 -8.26
C GLU A 191 9.66 13.98 -8.54
N GLU A 192 9.38 13.19 -7.52
CA GLU A 192 9.17 11.75 -7.60
C GLU A 192 7.70 11.40 -7.87
N TRP A 193 6.75 12.27 -7.50
CA TRP A 193 5.33 11.97 -7.68
C TRP A 193 4.90 11.89 -9.15
N ASP A 194 5.44 12.74 -10.01
CA ASP A 194 5.12 12.70 -11.44
C ASP A 194 5.72 11.45 -12.09
N TRP A 195 6.93 11.06 -11.68
CA TRP A 195 7.54 9.79 -12.08
C TRP A 195 6.69 8.59 -11.62
N LEU A 196 6.27 8.56 -10.36
CA LEU A 196 5.46 7.48 -9.81
C LEU A 196 4.10 7.39 -10.50
N LYS A 197 3.47 8.54 -10.80
CA LYS A 197 2.21 8.61 -11.55
C LYS A 197 2.37 8.02 -12.95
N ALA A 198 3.41 8.41 -13.67
CA ALA A 198 3.69 7.88 -15.01
C ALA A 198 3.96 6.37 -14.99
N LEU A 199 4.67 5.88 -13.95
CA LEU A 199 4.90 4.46 -13.73
C LEU A 199 3.59 3.70 -13.50
N ILE A 200 2.73 4.19 -12.61
CA ILE A 200 1.40 3.61 -12.34
C ILE A 200 0.57 3.55 -13.61
N GLU A 201 0.57 4.61 -14.40
CA GLU A 201 -0.19 4.67 -15.65
C GLU A 201 0.31 3.63 -16.66
N LYS A 202 1.63 3.55 -16.85
CA LYS A 202 2.28 2.57 -17.72
C LYS A 202 1.99 1.12 -17.30
N MET A 203 2.13 0.81 -16.01
CA MET A 203 1.84 -0.51 -15.47
C MET A 203 0.35 -0.87 -15.56
N SER A 204 -0.54 0.09 -15.33
CA SER A 204 -2.00 -0.12 -15.44
C SER A 204 -2.42 -0.40 -16.89
N LEU A 205 -1.79 0.25 -17.87
CA LEU A 205 -2.01 -0.04 -19.29
C LEU A 205 -1.59 -1.47 -19.64
N TYR A 206 -0.47 -1.96 -19.08
CA TYR A 206 -0.06 -3.35 -19.29
C TYR A 206 -1.14 -4.32 -18.77
N VAL A 207 -1.66 -4.12 -17.55
CA VAL A 207 -2.76 -4.95 -17.01
C VAL A 207 -3.99 -4.90 -17.91
N LEU A 208 -4.37 -3.71 -18.38
CA LEU A 208 -5.51 -3.52 -19.26
C LEU A 208 -5.37 -4.33 -20.56
N TYR A 209 -4.20 -4.26 -21.20
CA TYR A 209 -3.95 -4.95 -22.48
C TYR A 209 -3.74 -6.46 -22.32
N CYS A 210 -3.36 -6.93 -21.14
CA CYS A 210 -3.31 -8.36 -20.82
C CYS A 210 -4.69 -8.95 -20.52
N ALA A 211 -5.67 -8.13 -20.10
CA ALA A 211 -6.99 -8.60 -19.73
C ALA A 211 -7.80 -9.07 -20.95
N GLY A 212 -8.53 -10.16 -20.79
CA GLY A 212 -9.48 -10.65 -21.78
C GLY A 212 -10.76 -9.79 -21.85
N PRO A 213 -11.64 -10.09 -22.84
CA PRO A 213 -12.93 -9.39 -22.98
C PRO A 213 -13.86 -9.54 -21.76
N ASP A 214 -13.58 -10.53 -20.89
CA ASP A 214 -14.27 -10.78 -19.63
C ASP A 214 -13.67 -10.00 -18.45
N HIS A 215 -12.79 -9.04 -18.71
CA HIS A 215 -12.05 -8.23 -17.72
C HIS A 215 -11.15 -9.04 -16.79
N ARG A 216 -10.70 -10.20 -17.23
CA ARG A 216 -9.83 -11.07 -16.41
C ARG A 216 -8.44 -11.19 -16.99
N GLN A 217 -7.45 -11.15 -16.10
CA GLN A 217 -6.07 -11.46 -16.46
C GLN A 217 -5.89 -12.91 -16.86
N PRO A 218 -4.89 -13.24 -17.71
CA PRO A 218 -4.55 -14.62 -18.01
C PRO A 218 -3.91 -15.32 -16.80
N ALA A 219 -4.19 -16.60 -16.64
CA ALA A 219 -3.49 -17.47 -15.69
C ALA A 219 -2.12 -17.86 -16.28
N GLN A 220 -1.16 -16.94 -16.18
CA GLN A 220 0.21 -17.10 -16.68
C GLN A 220 1.20 -17.13 -15.52
N CYS A 221 2.15 -18.07 -15.53
CA CYS A 221 3.09 -18.30 -14.43
C CYS A 221 2.33 -18.48 -13.11
N ASP A 222 2.75 -17.79 -12.04
CA ASP A 222 2.10 -17.82 -10.71
C ASP A 222 0.89 -16.86 -10.64
N SER A 223 0.04 -16.84 -11.67
CA SER A 223 -1.13 -15.96 -11.74
C SER A 223 -2.43 -16.73 -11.76
N ASP A 224 -3.38 -16.32 -10.94
CA ASP A 224 -4.77 -16.75 -11.03
C ASP A 224 -5.54 -15.87 -12.03
N ARG A 225 -6.64 -16.41 -12.57
CA ARG A 225 -7.53 -15.66 -13.46
C ARG A 225 -8.51 -14.80 -12.66
N THR A 226 -8.08 -13.58 -12.31
CA THR A 226 -8.85 -12.63 -11.50
C THR A 226 -9.36 -11.46 -12.33
N ASP A 227 -10.45 -10.84 -11.88
CA ASP A 227 -11.00 -9.61 -12.45
C ASP A 227 -10.06 -8.44 -12.16
N VAL A 228 -9.79 -7.60 -13.15
CA VAL A 228 -8.85 -6.47 -13.04
C VAL A 228 -9.54 -5.11 -12.96
N ARG A 229 -10.89 -5.06 -12.93
CA ARG A 229 -11.63 -3.81 -12.93
C ARG A 229 -11.40 -2.97 -11.67
N ASP A 230 -11.10 -3.60 -10.54
CA ASP A 230 -10.69 -2.90 -9.30
C ASP A 230 -9.35 -2.16 -9.48
N ILE A 231 -8.41 -2.74 -10.22
CA ILE A 231 -7.14 -2.07 -10.58
C ILE A 231 -7.43 -0.86 -11.48
N MET A 232 -8.33 -0.99 -12.47
CA MET A 232 -8.70 0.11 -13.34
C MET A 232 -9.39 1.24 -12.56
N VAL A 233 -10.23 0.92 -11.59
CA VAL A 233 -10.84 1.91 -10.67
C VAL A 233 -9.74 2.70 -9.93
N LYS A 234 -8.79 2.01 -9.29
CA LYS A 234 -7.70 2.62 -8.56
C LYS A 234 -6.82 3.49 -9.46
N ALA A 235 -6.50 2.99 -10.67
CA ALA A 235 -5.74 3.75 -11.67
C ALA A 235 -6.48 5.03 -12.10
N ALA A 236 -7.79 4.96 -12.35
CA ALA A 236 -8.59 6.13 -12.72
C ALA A 236 -8.61 7.19 -11.61
N VAL A 237 -8.76 6.78 -10.34
CA VAL A 237 -8.72 7.70 -9.18
C VAL A 237 -7.40 8.45 -9.09
N LEU A 238 -6.27 7.76 -9.31
CA LEU A 238 -4.93 8.33 -9.12
C LEU A 238 -4.44 9.13 -10.33
N THR A 239 -4.79 8.71 -11.54
CA THR A 239 -4.25 9.33 -12.77
C THR A 239 -5.23 10.29 -13.44
N GLY A 240 -6.54 10.13 -13.22
CA GLY A 240 -7.59 10.84 -13.94
C GLY A 240 -7.77 10.34 -15.38
N ASN A 241 -7.12 9.25 -15.79
CA ASN A 241 -7.19 8.74 -17.15
C ASN A 241 -8.57 8.10 -17.43
N GLY A 242 -9.29 8.67 -18.42
CA GLY A 242 -10.63 8.25 -18.80
C GLY A 242 -10.71 6.83 -19.36
N VAL A 243 -9.60 6.27 -19.87
CA VAL A 243 -9.55 4.87 -20.35
C VAL A 243 -9.71 3.91 -19.17
N PHE A 244 -9.03 4.16 -18.06
CA PHE A 244 -9.19 3.35 -16.87
C PHE A 244 -10.60 3.49 -16.27
N ARG A 245 -11.18 4.71 -16.33
CA ARG A 245 -12.57 4.95 -15.93
C ARG A 245 -13.56 4.14 -16.74
N PHE A 246 -13.34 4.02 -18.06
CA PHE A 246 -14.16 3.22 -18.98
C PHE A 246 -14.09 1.72 -18.66
N CYS A 247 -12.87 1.23 -18.35
CA CYS A 247 -12.60 -0.20 -18.12
C CYS A 247 -12.81 -0.65 -16.67
N GLY A 248 -13.07 0.26 -15.74
CA GLY A 248 -13.35 -0.03 -14.33
C GLY A 248 -14.82 -0.39 -14.07
N TYR A 249 -15.19 -0.47 -12.81
CA TYR A 249 -16.58 -0.61 -12.38
C TYR A 249 -17.36 0.71 -12.57
N GLU A 250 -18.69 0.67 -12.55
CA GLU A 250 -19.52 1.89 -12.61
C GLU A 250 -19.29 2.82 -11.41
N ALA A 251 -19.01 2.26 -10.23
CA ALA A 251 -18.71 2.98 -9.01
C ALA A 251 -17.48 2.37 -8.31
N LEU A 252 -16.94 3.05 -7.29
CA LEU A 252 -15.89 2.47 -6.49
C LEU A 252 -16.33 1.18 -5.82
N ASP A 253 -15.50 0.15 -5.92
CA ASP A 253 -15.61 -1.03 -5.09
C ASP A 253 -15.23 -0.72 -3.62
N LEU A 254 -15.60 -1.62 -2.71
CA LEU A 254 -15.42 -1.41 -1.27
C LEU A 254 -13.94 -1.24 -0.87
N GLU A 255 -13.04 -1.95 -1.52
CA GLU A 255 -11.60 -1.87 -1.26
C GLU A 255 -11.03 -0.53 -1.74
N SER A 256 -11.42 -0.06 -2.92
CA SER A 256 -11.04 1.25 -3.43
C SER A 256 -11.63 2.38 -2.58
N LEU A 257 -12.86 2.23 -2.08
CA LEU A 257 -13.46 3.18 -1.14
C LEU A 257 -12.70 3.21 0.20
N TRP A 258 -12.26 2.06 0.70
CA TRP A 258 -11.40 1.98 1.89
C TRP A 258 -10.06 2.71 1.66
N LEU A 259 -9.44 2.49 0.51
CA LEU A 259 -8.13 3.04 0.18
C LEU A 259 -8.15 4.56 -0.04
N PHE A 260 -9.15 5.09 -0.73
CA PHE A 260 -9.18 6.48 -1.20
C PHE A 260 -10.26 7.35 -0.53
N GLY A 261 -11.16 6.74 0.23
CA GLY A 261 -12.23 7.44 0.91
C GLY A 261 -13.18 8.22 -0.01
N ARG A 262 -13.88 9.18 0.57
CA ARG A 262 -14.84 10.03 -0.16
C ARG A 262 -14.22 10.83 -1.30
N LYS A 263 -13.02 11.38 -1.09
CA LYS A 263 -12.31 12.15 -2.15
C LYS A 263 -11.99 11.28 -3.36
N GLY A 264 -11.64 10.00 -3.14
CA GLY A 264 -11.45 9.05 -4.22
C GLY A 264 -12.72 8.80 -5.01
N ALA A 265 -13.87 8.68 -4.34
CA ALA A 265 -15.17 8.55 -5.01
C ALA A 265 -15.48 9.78 -5.87
N GLU A 266 -15.32 10.98 -5.33
CA GLU A 266 -15.51 12.25 -6.05
C GLU A 266 -14.60 12.37 -7.28
N ARG A 267 -13.33 11.97 -7.18
CA ARG A 267 -12.39 11.93 -8.32
C ARG A 267 -12.79 10.94 -9.38
N TYR A 268 -13.21 9.76 -8.97
CA TYR A 268 -13.65 8.71 -9.89
C TYR A 268 -14.90 9.13 -10.67
N GLU A 269 -15.88 9.77 -10.01
CA GLU A 269 -17.08 10.31 -10.65
C GLU A 269 -16.76 11.48 -11.60
N ALA A 270 -15.78 12.32 -11.24
CA ALA A 270 -15.36 13.44 -12.09
C ALA A 270 -14.53 13.00 -13.31
N ALA A 271 -13.95 11.80 -13.30
CA ALA A 271 -13.16 11.30 -14.41
C ALA A 271 -14.05 11.02 -15.63
N VAL A 272 -13.77 11.70 -16.75
CA VAL A 272 -14.51 11.54 -18.01
C VAL A 272 -14.14 10.20 -18.64
N SER A 273 -15.12 9.29 -18.74
CA SER A 273 -14.94 7.99 -19.37
C SER A 273 -14.57 8.12 -20.85
N ARG A 274 -13.54 7.41 -21.30
CA ARG A 274 -13.07 7.40 -22.68
C ARG A 274 -12.75 5.97 -23.12
N GLU A 275 -13.34 5.55 -24.24
CA GLU A 275 -13.06 4.24 -24.83
C GLU A 275 -11.58 4.13 -25.23
N PRO A 276 -10.90 2.98 -25.02
CA PRO A 276 -9.54 2.75 -25.50
C PRO A 276 -9.45 2.89 -27.01
N GLU A 277 -8.40 3.54 -27.51
CA GLU A 277 -8.09 3.54 -28.94
C GLU A 277 -7.67 2.12 -29.35
N ARG A 278 -8.25 1.61 -30.44
CA ARG A 278 -7.98 0.28 -30.98
C ARG A 278 -6.67 0.23 -31.75
#